data_b5420c4f07c529cf8b0e271607f10242
#
_entry.id   b5420c4f07c529cf8b0e271607f10242
#
_cell.length_a   1.000
_cell.length_b   1.000
_cell.length_c   1.000
_cell.angle_alpha   90.00
_cell.angle_beta   90.00
_cell.angle_gamma   90.00
#
_symmetry.space_group_name_H-M   'P 1'
#
loop_
_entity.id
_entity.type
_entity.pdbx_description
1 polymer ?
#
loop_
_entity_poly.entity_id
_entity_poly.type
_entity_poly.pdbx_seq_one_letter_code
_entity_poly.pdbx_strand_id
1 'polypeptide(L)'
;MSFDILAQVARQKDSHEHGAAKLMMVMEGKKLQVEFKVPSESLIGFEHFPKSQSNRKNFNEAIKILSVPSKLFSIPIKAECLLVGMNVSQSLFSNEEEHGHDESEKSEIHSEFKSNYYWNCQHLDEIDSIGTQLMSFFPRIEEIRVNWISNNGQGSLELESDDDRIKGWK
;
A
#
# COMPACT_ATOMS: atom_id res chain seq x y z
N MET A 1 -22.50 38.16 19.41
CA MET A 1 -21.13 37.61 19.62
C MET A 1 -21.03 36.36 18.76
N SER A 2 -20.42 36.50 17.58
CA SER A 2 -20.27 35.38 16.62
C SER A 2 -18.95 34.70 16.90
N PHE A 3 -18.98 33.38 17.17
CA PHE A 3 -17.78 32.56 17.28
C PHE A 3 -17.49 31.99 15.92
N ASP A 4 -16.51 32.54 15.22
CA ASP A 4 -15.89 31.94 14.05
C ASP A 4 -14.99 30.81 14.52
N ILE A 5 -15.51 29.56 14.39
CA ILE A 5 -14.68 28.35 14.52
C ILE A 5 -13.97 28.15 13.18
N LEU A 6 -12.78 28.70 13.07
CA LEU A 6 -11.83 28.34 12.01
C LEU A 6 -11.38 26.89 12.25
N ALA A 7 -12.01 25.96 11.57
CA ALA A 7 -11.50 24.60 11.46
C ALA A 7 -10.16 24.64 10.71
N GLN A 8 -9.07 24.64 11.46
CA GLN A 8 -7.74 24.36 10.91
C GLN A 8 -7.73 22.89 10.46
N VAL A 9 -7.98 22.70 9.17
CA VAL A 9 -7.62 21.44 8.52
C VAL A 9 -6.09 21.37 8.55
N ALA A 10 -5.56 20.71 9.55
CA ALA A 10 -4.15 20.34 9.58
C ALA A 10 -3.93 19.46 8.35
N ARG A 11 -3.29 20.01 7.32
CA ARG A 11 -2.68 19.22 6.26
C ARG A 11 -1.60 18.39 6.94
N GLN A 12 -1.92 17.17 7.34
CA GLN A 12 -0.90 16.17 7.64
C GLN A 12 -0.12 15.98 6.34
N LYS A 13 1.04 16.63 6.28
CA LYS A 13 2.09 16.29 5.35
C LYS A 13 2.43 14.86 5.73
N ASP A 14 2.04 13.89 4.88
CA ASP A 14 2.41 12.48 5.07
C ASP A 14 3.93 12.43 5.14
N SER A 15 4.47 12.41 6.35
CA SER A 15 5.89 12.12 6.54
C SER A 15 6.06 10.67 6.12
N HIS A 16 6.82 10.43 5.06
CA HIS A 16 7.19 9.08 4.66
C HIS A 16 8.06 8.50 5.76
N GLU A 17 7.47 7.64 6.56
CA GLU A 17 8.13 6.95 7.65
C GLU A 17 8.80 5.71 7.06
N HIS A 18 10.14 5.70 7.07
CA HIS A 18 10.91 4.54 6.61
C HIS A 18 10.50 3.30 7.41
N GLY A 19 10.34 2.17 6.73
CA GLY A 19 9.88 0.93 7.35
C GLY A 19 8.36 0.78 7.46
N ALA A 20 7.58 1.84 7.26
CA ALA A 20 6.12 1.78 7.33
C ALA A 20 5.48 1.67 5.94
N ALA A 21 4.47 0.82 5.81
CA ALA A 21 3.60 0.72 4.65
C ALA A 21 2.14 0.97 5.02
N LYS A 22 1.32 1.32 4.03
CA LYS A 22 -0.12 1.55 4.20
C LYS A 22 -0.90 0.56 3.36
N LEU A 23 -1.95 -0.02 3.94
CA LEU A 23 -2.87 -0.91 3.26
C LEU A 23 -4.30 -0.44 3.51
N MET A 24 -5.03 -0.16 2.45
CA MET A 24 -6.45 0.17 2.49
C MET A 24 -7.24 -0.97 1.89
N MET A 25 -8.27 -1.43 2.60
CA MET A 25 -9.16 -2.50 2.16
C MET A 25 -10.60 -2.00 2.11
N VAL A 26 -11.30 -2.34 1.02
CA VAL A 26 -12.73 -2.06 0.88
C VAL A 26 -13.46 -3.35 0.53
N MET A 27 -14.49 -3.67 1.30
CA MET A 27 -15.34 -4.85 1.14
C MET A 27 -16.79 -4.41 0.97
N GLU A 28 -17.33 -4.52 -0.24
CA GLU A 28 -18.69 -4.11 -0.55
C GLU A 28 -19.36 -5.07 -1.54
N GLY A 29 -20.53 -5.56 -1.19
CA GLY A 29 -21.30 -6.51 -2.01
C GLY A 29 -20.50 -7.80 -2.26
N LYS A 30 -19.99 -8.01 -3.47
CA LYS A 30 -19.11 -9.12 -3.84
C LYS A 30 -17.66 -8.66 -4.09
N LYS A 31 -17.35 -7.39 -3.86
CA LYS A 31 -16.04 -6.82 -4.21
C LYS A 31 -15.15 -6.74 -2.99
N LEU A 32 -13.92 -7.23 -3.15
CA LEU A 32 -12.80 -6.96 -2.26
C LEU A 32 -11.77 -6.16 -3.05
N GLN A 33 -11.46 -4.97 -2.58
CA GLN A 33 -10.41 -4.12 -3.12
C GLN A 33 -9.34 -3.92 -2.08
N VAL A 34 -8.07 -4.01 -2.51
CA VAL A 34 -6.91 -3.74 -1.67
C VAL A 34 -6.01 -2.76 -2.40
N GLU A 35 -5.68 -1.65 -1.74
CA GLU A 35 -4.65 -0.70 -2.14
C GLU A 35 -3.48 -0.83 -1.17
N PHE A 36 -2.28 -1.07 -1.70
CA PHE A 36 -1.03 -1.11 -0.96
C PHE A 36 -0.14 0.04 -1.41
N LYS A 37 0.33 0.85 -0.46
CA LYS A 37 1.28 1.96 -0.67
C LYS A 37 2.48 1.79 0.24
N VAL A 38 3.66 2.02 -0.32
CA VAL A 38 4.91 1.87 0.41
C VAL A 38 5.98 2.80 -0.17
N PRO A 39 6.79 3.47 0.67
CA PRO A 39 7.96 4.22 0.22
C PRO A 39 8.92 3.30 -0.56
N SER A 40 9.50 3.81 -1.64
CA SER A 40 10.42 3.01 -2.47
C SER A 40 11.61 2.49 -1.68
N GLU A 41 12.12 3.27 -0.73
CA GLU A 41 13.23 2.85 0.13
C GLU A 41 12.88 1.61 0.95
N SER A 42 11.68 1.57 1.55
CA SER A 42 11.19 0.41 2.32
C SER A 42 10.97 -0.83 1.46
N LEU A 43 10.71 -0.67 0.16
CA LEU A 43 10.48 -1.79 -0.74
C LEU A 43 11.76 -2.29 -1.43
N ILE A 44 12.56 -1.38 -2.00
CA ILE A 44 13.70 -1.71 -2.86
C ILE A 44 15.05 -1.17 -2.35
N GLY A 45 15.05 -0.35 -1.27
CA GLY A 45 16.24 0.16 -0.60
C GLY A 45 16.81 1.45 -1.20
N PHE A 46 16.06 2.16 -2.06
CA PHE A 46 16.44 3.45 -2.62
C PHE A 46 15.22 4.21 -3.15
N GLU A 47 15.36 5.56 -3.30
CA GLU A 47 14.30 6.46 -3.78
C GLU A 47 14.67 7.21 -5.07
N HIS A 48 15.80 6.87 -5.67
CA HIS A 48 16.30 7.48 -6.92
C HIS A 48 16.09 6.56 -8.12
N PHE A 49 16.21 7.11 -9.33
CA PHE A 49 16.18 6.33 -10.56
C PHE A 49 17.22 5.16 -10.52
N PRO A 50 16.81 3.92 -10.89
CA PRO A 50 17.67 2.73 -10.79
C PRO A 50 18.80 2.73 -11.87
N LYS A 51 19.93 3.40 -11.59
CA LYS A 51 21.06 3.53 -12.52
C LYS A 51 21.92 2.27 -12.61
N SER A 52 22.18 1.61 -11.48
CA SER A 52 23.02 0.40 -11.44
C SER A 52 22.25 -0.85 -11.89
N GLN A 53 22.98 -1.88 -12.32
CA GLN A 53 22.39 -3.18 -12.66
C GLN A 53 21.69 -3.82 -11.45
N SER A 54 22.27 -3.69 -10.26
CA SER A 54 21.68 -4.18 -9.01
C SER A 54 20.35 -3.49 -8.71
N ASN A 55 20.31 -2.14 -8.81
CA ASN A 55 19.09 -1.39 -8.55
C ASN A 55 17.98 -1.74 -9.55
N ARG A 56 18.32 -1.91 -10.83
CA ARG A 56 17.35 -2.37 -11.85
C ARG A 56 16.82 -3.76 -11.56
N LYS A 57 17.67 -4.66 -11.07
CA LYS A 57 17.26 -6.00 -10.67
C LYS A 57 16.26 -5.93 -9.51
N ASN A 58 16.59 -5.19 -8.43
CA ASN A 58 15.70 -5.03 -7.26
C ASN A 58 14.36 -4.43 -7.64
N PHE A 59 14.36 -3.38 -8.48
CA PHE A 59 13.16 -2.75 -9.00
C PHE A 59 12.27 -3.73 -9.77
N ASN A 60 12.85 -4.46 -10.74
CA ASN A 60 12.10 -5.43 -11.55
C ASN A 60 11.56 -6.60 -10.71
N GLU A 61 12.32 -7.03 -9.71
CA GLU A 61 11.91 -8.09 -8.79
C GLU A 61 10.73 -7.64 -7.91
N ALA A 62 10.75 -6.42 -7.40
CA ALA A 62 9.64 -5.85 -6.66
C ALA A 62 8.36 -5.78 -7.50
N ILE A 63 8.43 -5.26 -8.73
CA ILE A 63 7.29 -5.24 -9.66
C ILE A 63 6.76 -6.66 -9.90
N LYS A 64 7.66 -7.63 -10.14
CA LYS A 64 7.28 -9.03 -10.37
C LYS A 64 6.57 -9.64 -9.17
N ILE A 65 7.04 -9.38 -7.95
CA ILE A 65 6.41 -9.86 -6.72
C ILE A 65 5.04 -9.22 -6.55
N LEU A 66 4.95 -7.88 -6.65
CA LEU A 66 3.69 -7.13 -6.54
C LEU A 66 2.66 -7.53 -7.61
N SER A 67 3.10 -8.06 -8.75
CA SER A 67 2.21 -8.54 -9.82
C SER A 67 1.61 -9.92 -9.58
N VAL A 68 1.88 -10.55 -8.42
CA VAL A 68 1.34 -11.88 -8.08
C VAL A 68 0.62 -11.83 -6.73
N PRO A 69 -0.59 -11.23 -6.67
CA PRO A 69 -1.29 -10.99 -5.39
C PRO A 69 -1.64 -12.27 -4.62
N SER A 70 -1.74 -13.41 -5.28
CA SER A 70 -1.95 -14.71 -4.62
C SER A 70 -0.78 -15.18 -3.76
N LYS A 71 0.41 -14.60 -3.95
CA LYS A 71 1.57 -14.83 -3.07
C LYS A 71 1.58 -13.84 -1.90
N LEU A 72 0.97 -12.68 -2.07
CA LEU A 72 0.99 -11.59 -1.09
C LEU A 72 -0.16 -11.67 -0.09
N PHE A 73 -1.33 -12.14 -0.53
CA PHE A 73 -2.54 -12.16 0.28
C PHE A 73 -3.14 -13.56 0.35
N SER A 74 -3.43 -14.00 1.56
CA SER A 74 -4.11 -15.25 1.87
C SER A 74 -5.58 -14.96 2.19
N ILE A 75 -6.43 -15.07 1.16
CA ILE A 75 -7.89 -14.94 1.27
C ILE A 75 -8.48 -16.34 1.48
N PRO A 76 -9.45 -16.53 2.42
CA PRO A 76 -10.09 -17.83 2.63
C PRO A 76 -10.68 -18.40 1.34
N ILE A 77 -10.36 -19.66 1.02
CA ILE A 77 -10.81 -20.33 -0.20
C ILE A 77 -12.34 -20.39 -0.28
N LYS A 78 -13.01 -20.57 0.86
CA LYS A 78 -14.46 -20.61 0.96
C LYS A 78 -15.17 -19.31 0.51
N ALA A 79 -14.45 -18.19 0.44
CA ALA A 79 -14.99 -16.94 -0.10
C ALA A 79 -15.10 -16.96 -1.63
N GLU A 80 -14.46 -17.92 -2.31
CA GLU A 80 -14.46 -18.09 -3.77
C GLU A 80 -14.17 -16.77 -4.52
N CYS A 81 -13.04 -16.12 -4.14
CA CYS A 81 -12.62 -14.87 -4.71
C CYS A 81 -11.81 -15.09 -6.00
N LEU A 82 -12.24 -14.44 -7.07
CA LEU A 82 -11.54 -14.41 -8.35
C LEU A 82 -10.90 -13.03 -8.54
N LEU A 83 -9.60 -12.98 -8.81
CA LEU A 83 -8.91 -11.75 -9.18
C LEU A 83 -9.45 -11.26 -10.53
N VAL A 84 -9.99 -10.04 -10.57
CA VAL A 84 -10.60 -9.45 -11.78
C VAL A 84 -9.81 -8.25 -12.31
N GLY A 85 -8.85 -7.75 -11.55
CA GLY A 85 -7.98 -6.67 -11.99
C GLY A 85 -6.86 -6.38 -11.01
N MET A 86 -5.78 -5.82 -11.52
CA MET A 86 -4.69 -5.29 -10.71
C MET A 86 -3.94 -4.19 -11.48
N ASN A 87 -3.29 -3.30 -10.72
CA ASN A 87 -2.38 -2.30 -11.25
C ASN A 87 -1.22 -2.12 -10.26
N VAL A 88 0.00 -2.01 -10.79
CA VAL A 88 1.20 -1.65 -10.03
C VAL A 88 1.80 -0.42 -10.67
N SER A 89 1.97 0.64 -9.90
CA SER A 89 2.57 1.92 -10.31
C SER A 89 3.64 2.36 -9.33
N GLN A 90 4.47 3.29 -9.75
CA GLN A 90 5.54 3.86 -8.96
C GLN A 90 5.81 5.30 -9.41
N SER A 91 6.36 6.13 -8.52
CA SER A 91 6.66 7.54 -8.80
C SER A 91 8.16 7.85 -9.03
N LEU A 92 9.02 6.84 -9.08
CA LEU A 92 10.47 7.00 -9.31
C LEU A 92 10.81 7.71 -10.63
N PHE A 93 9.94 7.65 -11.63
CA PHE A 93 10.14 8.22 -12.97
C PHE A 93 9.39 9.52 -13.21
N SER A 94 8.59 10.00 -12.26
CA SER A 94 7.75 11.20 -12.44
C SER A 94 8.52 12.53 -12.30
N ASN A 95 9.78 12.50 -11.87
CA ASN A 95 10.55 13.70 -11.55
C ASN A 95 11.58 14.11 -12.63
N GLU A 96 11.55 13.53 -13.83
CA GLU A 96 12.52 13.87 -14.89
C GLU A 96 12.10 15.02 -15.82
N GLU A 97 10.90 15.63 -15.68
CA GLU A 97 10.41 16.64 -16.63
C GLU A 97 10.26 18.07 -16.10
N GLU A 98 10.77 18.41 -14.92
CA GLU A 98 10.82 19.82 -14.49
C GLU A 98 12.25 20.34 -14.39
N HIS A 99 12.83 20.69 -15.53
CA HIS A 99 13.96 21.60 -15.63
C HIS A 99 13.49 23.04 -15.45
N GLY A 100 13.37 23.48 -14.22
CA GLY A 100 13.23 24.86 -13.83
C GLY A 100 14.36 25.22 -12.85
N HIS A 101 15.27 26.07 -13.29
CA HIS A 101 16.35 26.62 -12.46
C HIS A 101 15.76 27.36 -11.27
N ASP A 102 15.92 26.83 -10.06
CA ASP A 102 16.12 27.62 -8.86
C ASP A 102 16.86 26.78 -7.81
N GLU A 103 18.11 27.16 -7.56
CA GLU A 103 18.98 26.57 -6.53
C GLU A 103 18.55 27.12 -5.16
N SER A 104 17.52 26.56 -4.54
CA SER A 104 17.33 26.67 -3.08
C SER A 104 16.14 25.81 -2.62
N GLU A 105 16.43 24.68 -2.17
CA GLU A 105 15.76 23.70 -1.33
C GLU A 105 15.94 22.32 -1.97
N LYS A 106 16.80 21.51 -1.37
CA LYS A 106 16.83 20.05 -1.62
C LYS A 106 15.50 19.52 -1.12
N SER A 107 14.46 19.53 -1.97
CA SER A 107 13.28 18.73 -1.72
C SER A 107 13.74 17.27 -1.78
N GLU A 108 13.66 16.58 -0.66
CA GLU A 108 13.86 15.14 -0.64
C GLU A 108 12.86 14.54 -1.63
N ILE A 109 13.39 13.89 -2.67
CA ILE A 109 12.58 13.22 -3.69
C ILE A 109 12.03 11.97 -3.02
N HIS A 110 10.80 12.07 -2.53
CA HIS A 110 10.08 10.92 -1.98
C HIS A 110 9.39 10.19 -3.11
N SER A 111 9.73 8.93 -3.28
CA SER A 111 9.08 8.05 -4.24
C SER A 111 8.35 6.90 -3.55
N GLU A 112 7.26 6.45 -4.15
CA GLU A 112 6.44 5.37 -3.61
C GLU A 112 6.07 4.34 -4.68
N PHE A 113 5.80 3.12 -4.23
CA PHE A 113 5.08 2.11 -4.97
C PHE A 113 3.63 2.07 -4.52
N LYS A 114 2.75 1.92 -5.48
CA LYS A 114 1.31 1.77 -5.26
C LYS A 114 0.81 0.58 -6.05
N SER A 115 0.14 -0.35 -5.36
CA SER A 115 -0.49 -1.50 -5.98
C SER A 115 -1.97 -1.55 -5.63
N ASN A 116 -2.80 -1.82 -6.62
CA ASN A 116 -4.24 -1.99 -6.45
C ASN A 116 -4.63 -3.38 -6.94
N TYR A 117 -5.44 -4.06 -6.15
CA TYR A 117 -5.92 -5.42 -6.44
C TYR A 117 -7.44 -5.46 -6.28
N TYR A 118 -8.12 -6.13 -7.20
CA TYR A 118 -9.57 -6.20 -7.25
C TYR A 118 -10.00 -7.65 -7.38
N TRP A 119 -10.78 -8.14 -6.40
CA TRP A 119 -11.38 -9.46 -6.45
C TRP A 119 -12.89 -9.37 -6.49
N ASN A 120 -13.52 -10.34 -7.17
CA ASN A 120 -14.95 -10.63 -7.07
C ASN A 120 -15.10 -11.94 -6.30
N CYS A 121 -15.75 -11.89 -5.14
CA CYS A 121 -15.93 -13.00 -4.22
C CYS A 121 -17.40 -13.44 -4.23
N GLN A 122 -17.67 -14.75 -4.35
CA GLN A 122 -19.04 -15.24 -4.29
C GLN A 122 -19.60 -15.15 -2.87
N HIS A 123 -18.75 -15.37 -1.86
CA HIS A 123 -19.10 -15.40 -0.45
C HIS A 123 -18.17 -14.48 0.36
N LEU A 124 -18.34 -13.15 0.19
CA LEU A 124 -17.52 -12.15 0.87
C LEU A 124 -17.65 -12.22 2.40
N ASP A 125 -18.83 -12.64 2.89
CA ASP A 125 -19.14 -12.89 4.29
C ASP A 125 -18.37 -14.07 4.91
N GLU A 126 -17.79 -14.96 4.09
CA GLU A 126 -16.92 -16.05 4.53
C GLU A 126 -15.46 -15.60 4.80
N ILE A 127 -15.14 -14.33 4.54
CA ILE A 127 -13.82 -13.78 4.89
C ILE A 127 -13.81 -13.39 6.36
N ASP A 128 -13.26 -14.24 7.22
CA ASP A 128 -13.06 -13.96 8.65
C ASP A 128 -11.81 -13.13 8.90
N SER A 129 -10.78 -13.38 8.11
CA SER A 129 -9.51 -12.68 8.15
C SER A 129 -8.74 -12.85 6.84
N ILE A 130 -7.83 -11.91 6.56
CA ILE A 130 -6.89 -12.00 5.44
C ILE A 130 -5.48 -11.99 6.02
N GLY A 131 -4.62 -12.89 5.53
CA GLY A 131 -3.20 -12.88 5.84
C GLY A 131 -2.41 -12.17 4.76
N THR A 132 -1.20 -11.71 5.11
CA THR A 132 -0.26 -11.17 4.15
C THR A 132 1.12 -11.80 4.31
N GLN A 133 1.92 -11.75 3.25
CA GLN A 133 3.33 -12.17 3.21
C GLN A 133 4.21 -10.98 2.78
N LEU A 134 3.70 -9.76 2.90
CA LEU A 134 4.39 -8.55 2.43
C LEU A 134 5.74 -8.34 3.12
N MET A 135 5.82 -8.58 4.44
CA MET A 135 7.07 -8.41 5.19
C MET A 135 8.09 -9.50 4.86
N SER A 136 7.66 -10.74 4.61
CA SER A 136 8.55 -11.82 4.16
C SER A 136 9.16 -11.54 2.79
N PHE A 137 8.39 -10.97 1.85
CA PHE A 137 8.91 -10.59 0.54
C PHE A 137 9.72 -9.30 0.56
N PHE A 138 9.39 -8.38 1.47
CA PHE A 138 9.99 -7.05 1.59
C PHE A 138 10.44 -6.79 3.04
N PRO A 139 11.56 -7.35 3.46
CA PRO A 139 11.98 -7.36 4.88
C PRO A 139 12.42 -5.99 5.44
N ARG A 140 12.40 -4.93 4.62
CA ARG A 140 12.56 -3.54 5.09
C ARG A 140 11.25 -2.92 5.57
N ILE A 141 10.11 -3.60 5.32
CA ILE A 141 8.82 -3.21 5.88
C ILE A 141 8.75 -3.78 7.28
N GLU A 142 8.74 -2.90 8.27
CA GLU A 142 8.71 -3.24 9.69
C GLU A 142 7.28 -3.15 10.26
N GLU A 143 6.42 -2.34 9.61
CA GLU A 143 5.04 -2.10 10.03
C GLU A 143 4.13 -1.91 8.81
N ILE A 144 2.92 -2.45 8.86
CA ILE A 144 1.87 -2.17 7.88
C ILE A 144 0.64 -1.61 8.61
N ARG A 145 0.33 -0.34 8.35
CA ARG A 145 -0.90 0.31 8.84
C ARG A 145 -2.05 -0.04 7.93
N VAL A 146 -2.99 -0.79 8.46
CA VAL A 146 -4.16 -1.25 7.72
C VAL A 146 -5.37 -0.42 8.10
N ASN A 147 -6.06 0.12 7.09
CA ASN A 147 -7.41 0.68 7.25
C ASN A 147 -8.38 -0.16 6.41
N TRP A 148 -9.55 -0.44 6.94
CA TRP A 148 -10.56 -1.18 6.21
C TRP A 148 -11.94 -0.54 6.33
N ILE A 149 -12.75 -0.73 5.29
CA ILE A 149 -14.16 -0.35 5.21
C ILE A 149 -14.94 -1.56 4.73
N SER A 150 -16.06 -1.85 5.40
CA SER A 150 -16.99 -2.91 5.02
C SER A 150 -18.44 -2.45 5.18
N ASN A 151 -19.41 -3.27 4.79
CA ASN A 151 -20.82 -3.00 5.05
C ASN A 151 -21.17 -2.91 6.56
N ASN A 152 -20.35 -3.51 7.42
CA ASN A 152 -20.58 -3.57 8.87
C ASN A 152 -19.86 -2.44 9.63
N GLY A 153 -19.01 -1.64 8.96
CA GLY A 153 -18.27 -0.55 9.58
C GLY A 153 -16.89 -0.34 8.99
N GLN A 154 -16.07 0.35 9.74
CA GLN A 154 -14.69 0.66 9.37
C GLN A 154 -13.79 0.48 10.60
N GLY A 155 -12.50 0.27 10.35
CA GLY A 155 -11.52 0.15 11.40
C GLY A 155 -10.10 0.27 10.90
N SER A 156 -9.18 0.22 11.86
CA SER A 156 -7.74 0.22 11.59
C SER A 156 -7.03 -0.77 12.51
N LEU A 157 -5.91 -1.26 12.06
CA LEU A 157 -4.99 -2.09 12.84
C LEU A 157 -3.58 -1.97 12.28
N GLU A 158 -2.60 -2.40 13.04
CA GLU A 158 -1.21 -2.46 12.63
C GLU A 158 -0.76 -3.93 12.58
N LEU A 159 0.05 -4.27 11.58
CA LEU A 159 0.71 -5.56 11.46
C LEU A 159 2.19 -5.32 11.68
N GLU A 160 2.79 -6.07 12.59
CA GLU A 160 4.22 -6.07 12.88
C GLU A 160 4.90 -7.36 12.38
N SER A 161 4.11 -8.31 11.89
CA SER A 161 4.58 -9.57 11.31
C SER A 161 3.58 -10.16 10.32
N ASP A 162 4.04 -11.08 9.45
CA ASP A 162 3.16 -11.83 8.53
C ASP A 162 2.29 -12.88 9.25
N ASP A 163 2.55 -13.15 10.54
CA ASP A 163 1.70 -13.99 11.39
C ASP A 163 0.43 -13.24 11.84
N ASP A 164 0.45 -11.91 11.82
CA ASP A 164 -0.70 -11.09 12.12
C ASP A 164 -1.78 -11.22 11.04
N ARG A 165 -3.02 -11.15 11.46
CA ARG A 165 -4.18 -11.29 10.56
C ARG A 165 -4.98 -10.01 10.49
N ILE A 166 -5.30 -9.57 9.28
CA ILE A 166 -6.23 -8.47 9.05
C ILE A 166 -7.64 -8.99 9.32
N LYS A 167 -8.34 -8.39 10.29
CA LYS A 167 -9.67 -8.81 10.77
C LYS A 167 -10.41 -7.64 11.41
N GLY A 168 -11.67 -7.83 11.76
CA GLY A 168 -12.45 -6.85 12.54
C GLY A 168 -13.72 -6.32 11.85
N TRP A 169 -14.04 -6.81 10.64
CA TRP A 169 -15.21 -6.39 9.85
C TRP A 169 -16.48 -7.23 10.06
N LYS A 170 -16.47 -8.24 10.94
CA LYS A 170 -17.65 -9.05 11.32
C LYS A 170 -18.29 -8.57 12.60
#